data_8be7aa7ebe70f80494efd925e8d8e5e1
#
_entry.id   8be7aa7ebe70f80494efd925e8d8e5e1
#
_cell.length_a   1.000
_cell.length_b   1.000
_cell.length_c   1.000
_cell.angle_alpha   90.00
_cell.angle_beta   90.00
_cell.angle_gamma   90.00
#
_symmetry.space_group_name_H-M   'P 1'
#
loop_
_entity.id
_entity.type
_entity.pdbx_description
1 polymer ?
#
loop_
_entity_poly.entity_id
_entity_poly.type
_entity_poly.pdbx_seq_one_letter_code
_entity_poly.pdbx_strand_id
1 'polypeptide(L)'
;MQKYLTSCLLSVYLLMCICSCSPSGLPDPSSSSNGLSLKKLVIALKANKNPEKMLSEKEALEKHLSAKLNRTVEVLIPSDSSVVVESFRNGTLDLGYLSSTDAARNLDQDTASILLIHLKNGKPHYQSVWLSLSEKPYQSISELAGKPVAFASRSSTSGYLIPSWDLAQKGHIGPERSLTDFFSEVLYGTGYVSAVEKVLSGEVEVAAVSDYVFNGDNKYLSDEQKSRLRIVQQQGPVPSHTLCIRSSISREDAAIIEAALLDMNHESPALRDQVFNGELVKVEPNEHLRVTREAIEVQKSLKQ
;
A
#
# COMPACT_ATOMS: atom_id res chain seq x y z
N MET A 1 77.85 52.63 -52.10
CA MET A 1 78.63 53.26 -51.03
C MET A 1 77.91 53.04 -49.73
N GLN A 2 78.36 51.99 -48.94
CA GLN A 2 79.15 52.20 -47.73
C GLN A 2 78.42 53.14 -46.73
N LYS A 3 78.05 52.74 -45.51
CA LYS A 3 78.85 52.16 -44.41
C LYS A 3 77.97 51.81 -43.18
N TYR A 4 78.27 50.72 -42.55
CA TYR A 4 78.52 50.46 -41.12
C TYR A 4 77.48 50.78 -40.04
N LEU A 5 77.05 49.73 -39.36
CA LEU A 5 77.48 49.29 -38.02
C LEU A 5 76.90 50.17 -36.88
N THR A 6 76.12 49.56 -36.01
CA THR A 6 76.58 49.15 -34.74
C THR A 6 75.44 48.44 -33.93
N SER A 7 75.86 47.44 -33.33
CA SER A 7 75.17 46.54 -32.31
C SER A 7 74.66 47.33 -31.11
N CYS A 8 73.49 47.01 -30.62
CA CYS A 8 73.15 47.11 -29.18
C CYS A 8 72.17 46.01 -28.75
N LEU A 9 72.74 45.08 -28.06
CA LEU A 9 72.00 44.05 -27.36
C LEU A 9 71.19 44.65 -26.20
N LEU A 10 69.88 44.52 -26.25
CA LEU A 10 69.03 44.72 -25.05
C LEU A 10 68.22 43.42 -24.75
N SER A 11 68.70 42.71 -23.73
CA SER A 11 68.00 41.57 -23.14
C SER A 11 66.69 42.05 -22.52
N VAL A 12 65.58 41.65 -23.09
CA VAL A 12 64.27 41.78 -22.46
C VAL A 12 63.94 40.47 -21.81
N TYR A 13 64.06 40.45 -20.50
CA TYR A 13 63.51 39.34 -19.65
C TYR A 13 62.01 39.35 -19.78
N LEU A 14 61.48 38.37 -20.54
CA LEU A 14 60.05 38.07 -20.55
C LEU A 14 59.72 37.19 -19.35
N LEU A 15 59.12 37.81 -18.32
CA LEU A 15 58.58 37.14 -17.14
C LEU A 15 57.33 36.37 -17.57
N MET A 16 57.45 35.07 -17.80
CA MET A 16 56.28 34.17 -17.97
C MET A 16 55.63 33.96 -16.62
N CYS A 17 54.51 34.68 -16.37
CA CYS A 17 53.55 34.30 -15.34
C CYS A 17 52.85 33.02 -15.77
N ILE A 18 53.28 31.90 -15.22
CA ILE A 18 52.57 30.60 -15.29
C ILE A 18 51.38 30.73 -14.34
N CYS A 19 50.20 31.16 -14.87
CA CYS A 19 48.93 30.92 -14.15
C CYS A 19 48.67 29.42 -14.09
N SER A 20 48.96 28.84 -12.94
CA SER A 20 48.56 27.49 -12.61
C SER A 20 47.04 27.47 -12.39
N CYS A 21 46.28 27.27 -13.46
CA CYS A 21 44.86 26.89 -13.33
C CYS A 21 44.84 25.44 -12.81
N SER A 22 44.59 25.28 -11.51
CA SER A 22 44.18 23.99 -10.95
C SER A 22 42.89 23.55 -11.65
N PRO A 23 42.81 22.39 -12.26
CA PRO A 23 41.54 21.89 -12.75
C PRO A 23 40.61 21.73 -11.52
N SER A 24 39.50 22.45 -11.54
CA SER A 24 38.37 22.24 -10.66
C SER A 24 38.06 20.74 -10.69
N GLY A 25 38.25 20.08 -9.54
CA GLY A 25 38.03 18.67 -9.43
C GLY A 25 36.64 18.32 -9.93
N LEU A 26 36.60 17.48 -10.95
CA LEU A 26 35.37 16.70 -11.24
C LEU A 26 34.92 16.06 -9.94
N PRO A 27 33.61 16.08 -9.62
CA PRO A 27 33.14 15.38 -8.43
C PRO A 27 33.56 13.92 -8.56
N ASP A 28 34.26 13.45 -7.53
CA ASP A 28 34.73 12.08 -7.41
C ASP A 28 33.52 11.13 -7.52
N PRO A 29 33.41 10.25 -8.53
CA PRO A 29 32.30 9.33 -8.65
C PRO A 29 32.29 8.22 -7.57
N SER A 30 33.22 8.28 -6.59
CA SER A 30 33.39 7.26 -5.56
C SER A 30 32.72 7.56 -4.22
N SER A 31 31.94 8.65 -4.07
CA SER A 31 31.10 8.84 -2.88
C SER A 31 29.65 8.41 -3.08
N SER A 32 29.43 7.24 -3.66
CA SER A 32 28.15 6.55 -3.44
C SER A 32 28.17 6.10 -1.97
N SER A 33 27.49 6.86 -1.10
CA SER A 33 27.19 6.36 0.25
C SER A 33 26.37 5.08 0.06
N ASN A 34 27.01 3.91 0.27
CA ASN A 34 26.39 2.58 0.14
C ASN A 34 25.25 2.35 1.15
N GLY A 35 24.51 3.36 1.56
CA GLY A 35 23.48 3.26 2.58
C GLY A 35 22.33 4.24 2.37
N LEU A 36 21.19 3.94 2.98
CA LEU A 36 19.99 4.76 2.97
C LEU A 36 20.30 6.19 3.44
N SER A 37 19.94 7.22 2.66
CA SER A 37 20.17 8.62 3.00
C SER A 37 19.19 9.12 4.08
N LEU A 38 18.01 8.50 4.19
CA LEU A 38 17.03 8.80 5.23
C LEU A 38 17.60 8.52 6.61
N LYS A 39 17.43 9.45 7.55
CA LYS A 39 17.85 9.26 8.96
C LYS A 39 16.97 8.24 9.68
N LYS A 40 15.70 8.20 9.32
CA LYS A 40 14.67 7.30 9.85
C LYS A 40 13.72 6.93 8.71
N LEU A 41 13.22 5.69 8.71
CA LEU A 41 12.18 5.22 7.81
C LEU A 41 10.87 5.05 8.60
N VAL A 42 9.80 5.71 8.16
CA VAL A 42 8.48 5.63 8.79
C VAL A 42 7.54 4.83 7.90
N ILE A 43 6.98 3.75 8.45
CA ILE A 43 6.12 2.79 7.74
C ILE A 43 4.73 2.77 8.36
N ALA A 44 3.67 2.84 7.55
CA ALA A 44 2.30 2.60 8.01
C ALA A 44 1.82 1.20 7.62
N LEU A 45 1.25 0.46 8.59
CA LEU A 45 0.51 -0.78 8.35
C LEU A 45 -0.99 -0.50 8.43
N LYS A 46 -1.79 -1.26 7.68
CA LYS A 46 -3.25 -1.12 7.70
C LYS A 46 -3.84 -1.83 8.93
N ALA A 47 -4.66 -1.11 9.71
CA ALA A 47 -5.39 -1.66 10.86
C ALA A 47 -6.53 -2.58 10.41
N ASN A 48 -6.24 -3.84 10.12
CA ASN A 48 -7.23 -4.80 9.60
C ASN A 48 -7.25 -6.16 10.32
N LYS A 49 -6.44 -6.32 11.38
CA LYS A 49 -6.29 -7.55 12.19
C LYS A 49 -6.55 -7.25 13.67
N ASN A 50 -6.43 -8.28 14.49
CA ASN A 50 -6.47 -8.13 15.94
C ASN A 50 -5.35 -7.18 16.43
N PRO A 51 -5.66 -6.17 17.29
CA PRO A 51 -4.69 -5.16 17.73
C PRO A 51 -3.43 -5.73 18.39
N GLU A 52 -3.54 -6.75 19.24
CA GLU A 52 -2.39 -7.36 19.92
C GLU A 52 -1.43 -8.01 18.92
N LYS A 53 -1.99 -8.74 17.93
CA LYS A 53 -1.18 -9.32 16.85
C LYS A 53 -0.49 -8.25 16.02
N MET A 54 -1.18 -7.16 15.72
CA MET A 54 -0.59 -6.05 14.98
C MET A 54 0.54 -5.35 15.73
N LEU A 55 0.46 -5.27 17.06
CA LEU A 55 1.53 -4.71 17.87
C LEU A 55 2.80 -5.56 17.80
N SER A 56 2.68 -6.89 17.92
CA SER A 56 3.83 -7.80 17.79
C SER A 56 4.42 -7.80 16.37
N GLU A 57 3.59 -7.69 15.33
CA GLU A 57 4.03 -7.56 13.93
C GLU A 57 4.81 -6.26 13.70
N LYS A 58 4.33 -5.15 14.26
CA LYS A 58 4.99 -3.84 14.24
C LYS A 58 6.40 -3.94 14.82
N GLU A 59 6.54 -4.43 16.06
CA GLU A 59 7.82 -4.54 16.76
C GLU A 59 8.83 -5.45 16.01
N ALA A 60 8.34 -6.58 15.49
CA ALA A 60 9.18 -7.51 14.73
C ALA A 60 9.67 -6.89 13.40
N LEU A 61 8.80 -6.15 12.70
CA LEU A 61 9.14 -5.46 11.44
C LEU A 61 10.14 -4.33 11.70
N GLU A 62 9.92 -3.50 12.73
CA GLU A 62 10.84 -2.44 13.15
C GLU A 62 12.24 -3.00 13.41
N LYS A 63 12.33 -4.06 14.21
CA LYS A 63 13.59 -4.71 14.53
C LYS A 63 14.30 -5.27 13.29
N HIS A 64 13.57 -6.00 12.45
CA HIS A 64 14.13 -6.62 11.24
C HIS A 64 14.68 -5.57 10.26
N LEU A 65 13.84 -4.60 9.88
CA LEU A 65 14.24 -3.59 8.91
C LEU A 65 15.25 -2.60 9.46
N SER A 66 15.24 -2.27 10.78
CA SER A 66 16.26 -1.43 11.38
C SER A 66 17.64 -2.08 11.31
N ALA A 67 17.73 -3.38 11.56
CA ALA A 67 18.98 -4.13 11.43
C ALA A 67 19.45 -4.21 9.96
N LYS A 68 18.51 -4.50 9.03
CA LYS A 68 18.82 -4.65 7.60
C LYS A 68 19.28 -3.35 6.95
N LEU A 69 18.64 -2.24 7.26
CA LEU A 69 18.90 -0.92 6.68
C LEU A 69 19.96 -0.12 7.44
N ASN A 70 20.39 -0.58 8.62
CA ASN A 70 21.22 0.17 9.56
C ASN A 70 20.67 1.59 9.81
N ARG A 71 19.36 1.68 10.03
CA ARG A 71 18.62 2.92 10.28
C ARG A 71 17.48 2.65 11.26
N THR A 72 17.04 3.68 11.97
CA THR A 72 15.82 3.60 12.76
C THR A 72 14.63 3.40 11.84
N VAL A 73 13.84 2.36 12.09
CA VAL A 73 12.55 2.14 11.45
C VAL A 73 11.46 2.27 12.49
N GLU A 74 10.47 3.09 12.18
CA GLU A 74 9.27 3.29 13.00
C GLU A 74 8.05 2.80 12.22
N VAL A 75 7.26 1.92 12.83
CA VAL A 75 6.03 1.41 12.23
C VAL A 75 4.82 1.99 12.93
N LEU A 76 3.88 2.54 12.18
CA LEU A 76 2.64 3.13 12.64
C LEU A 76 1.45 2.25 12.23
N ILE A 77 0.38 2.28 13.01
CA ILE A 77 -0.89 1.62 12.71
C ILE A 77 -1.99 2.69 12.75
N PRO A 78 -2.15 3.48 11.68
CA PRO A 78 -3.17 4.53 11.62
C PRO A 78 -4.58 3.95 11.73
N SER A 79 -5.44 4.60 12.49
CA SER A 79 -6.85 4.21 12.62
C SER A 79 -7.68 4.55 11.37
N ASP A 80 -7.23 5.52 10.56
CA ASP A 80 -7.92 6.00 9.36
C ASP A 80 -6.95 6.18 8.19
N SER A 81 -7.40 5.83 6.98
CA SER A 81 -6.60 5.94 5.76
C SER A 81 -6.40 7.37 5.27
N SER A 82 -7.25 8.32 5.68
CA SER A 82 -7.06 9.74 5.37
C SER A 82 -5.78 10.30 5.99
N VAL A 83 -5.43 9.82 7.19
CA VAL A 83 -4.16 10.14 7.87
C VAL A 83 -2.96 9.70 7.03
N VAL A 84 -3.05 8.55 6.35
CA VAL A 84 -1.96 8.03 5.51
C VAL A 84 -1.72 8.93 4.30
N VAL A 85 -2.78 9.35 3.60
CA VAL A 85 -2.68 10.27 2.44
C VAL A 85 -2.01 11.58 2.85
N GLU A 86 -2.46 12.17 3.95
CA GLU A 86 -1.90 13.43 4.45
C GLU A 86 -0.45 13.27 4.93
N SER A 87 -0.12 12.12 5.56
CA SER A 87 1.24 11.82 6.02
C SER A 87 2.23 11.64 4.87
N PHE A 88 1.81 11.08 3.74
CA PHE A 88 2.63 11.06 2.52
C PHE A 88 2.86 12.48 1.99
N ARG A 89 1.78 13.29 1.92
CA ARG A 89 1.84 14.66 1.39
C ARG A 89 2.77 15.57 2.20
N ASN A 90 2.70 15.49 3.52
CA ASN A 90 3.51 16.34 4.40
C ASN A 90 4.88 15.74 4.76
N GLY A 91 5.23 14.57 4.20
CA GLY A 91 6.53 13.92 4.35
C GLY A 91 6.78 13.26 5.70
N THR A 92 5.73 13.00 6.50
CA THR A 92 5.85 12.30 7.80
C THR A 92 5.74 10.78 7.68
N LEU A 93 5.37 10.27 6.50
CA LEU A 93 5.31 8.85 6.17
C LEU A 93 6.17 8.58 4.92
N ASP A 94 6.98 7.53 4.95
CA ASP A 94 7.86 7.15 3.86
C ASP A 94 7.33 5.93 3.09
N LEU A 95 6.74 4.96 3.78
CA LEU A 95 6.24 3.72 3.20
C LEU A 95 4.87 3.37 3.82
N GLY A 96 3.94 2.89 2.99
CA GLY A 96 2.62 2.46 3.47
C GLY A 96 2.19 1.13 2.87
N TYR A 97 1.73 0.20 3.72
CA TYR A 97 1.06 -1.02 3.28
C TYR A 97 -0.44 -0.75 3.17
N LEU A 98 -0.92 -0.55 1.93
CA LEU A 98 -2.22 0.02 1.61
C LEU A 98 -3.14 -0.94 0.90
N SER A 99 -4.45 -0.70 0.99
CA SER A 99 -5.41 -1.28 0.06
C SER A 99 -5.18 -0.75 -1.36
N SER A 100 -5.58 -1.47 -2.39
CA SER A 100 -5.50 -0.96 -3.76
C SER A 100 -6.35 0.30 -3.98
N THR A 101 -7.44 0.49 -3.21
CA THR A 101 -8.23 1.75 -3.20
C THR A 101 -7.41 2.93 -2.67
N ASP A 102 -6.74 2.76 -1.54
CA ASP A 102 -5.90 3.82 -0.96
C ASP A 102 -4.67 4.09 -1.84
N ALA A 103 -4.08 3.03 -2.42
CA ALA A 103 -2.99 3.17 -3.38
C ALA A 103 -3.40 3.99 -4.61
N ALA A 104 -4.53 3.67 -5.23
CA ALA A 104 -5.04 4.42 -6.38
C ALA A 104 -5.20 5.92 -6.05
N ARG A 105 -5.79 6.25 -4.89
CA ARG A 105 -5.95 7.63 -4.44
C ARG A 105 -4.62 8.37 -4.24
N ASN A 106 -3.61 7.70 -3.69
CA ASN A 106 -2.29 8.30 -3.48
C ASN A 106 -1.55 8.50 -4.81
N LEU A 107 -1.64 7.55 -5.75
CA LEU A 107 -1.06 7.69 -7.08
C LEU A 107 -1.73 8.84 -7.86
N ASP A 108 -3.06 8.95 -7.81
CA ASP A 108 -3.82 10.00 -8.51
C ASP A 108 -3.51 11.41 -7.95
N GLN A 109 -3.02 11.51 -6.70
CA GLN A 109 -2.57 12.74 -6.07
C GLN A 109 -1.05 12.96 -6.13
N ASP A 110 -0.32 12.07 -6.78
CA ASP A 110 1.16 12.07 -6.86
C ASP A 110 1.86 12.15 -5.49
N THR A 111 1.23 11.59 -4.45
CA THR A 111 1.80 11.58 -3.09
C THR A 111 2.67 10.35 -2.83
N ALA A 112 2.38 9.23 -3.49
CA ALA A 112 3.14 7.99 -3.40
C ALA A 112 3.06 7.19 -4.71
N SER A 113 4.01 6.29 -4.91
CA SER A 113 4.05 5.30 -5.99
C SER A 113 4.07 3.88 -5.44
N ILE A 114 3.62 2.89 -6.23
CA ILE A 114 3.72 1.48 -5.83
C ILE A 114 5.17 1.03 -5.95
N LEU A 115 5.72 0.50 -4.87
CA LEU A 115 7.03 -0.13 -4.82
C LEU A 115 6.92 -1.64 -5.05
N LEU A 116 6.05 -2.31 -4.27
CA LEU A 116 5.82 -3.75 -4.30
C LEU A 116 4.34 -4.06 -4.05
N ILE A 117 3.94 -5.28 -4.40
CA ILE A 117 2.68 -5.89 -3.95
C ILE A 117 2.98 -7.22 -3.23
N HIS A 118 2.00 -7.76 -2.49
CA HIS A 118 2.09 -9.14 -2.05
C HIS A 118 1.32 -10.08 -2.98
N LEU A 119 1.83 -11.31 -3.15
CA LEU A 119 1.09 -12.39 -3.79
C LEU A 119 0.27 -13.15 -2.75
N LYS A 120 -1.02 -13.31 -2.99
CA LYS A 120 -1.86 -14.18 -2.17
C LYS A 120 -2.01 -15.55 -2.85
N ASN A 121 -1.46 -16.59 -2.22
CA ASN A 121 -1.41 -17.94 -2.84
C ASN A 121 -0.80 -17.91 -4.25
N GLY A 122 0.31 -17.16 -4.44
CA GLY A 122 0.99 -17.01 -5.72
C GLY A 122 0.27 -16.12 -6.75
N LYS A 123 -0.83 -15.43 -6.38
CA LYS A 123 -1.61 -14.57 -7.28
C LYS A 123 -1.58 -13.11 -6.84
N PRO A 124 -1.55 -12.13 -7.78
CA PRO A 124 -1.56 -10.70 -7.47
C PRO A 124 -2.96 -10.17 -7.12
N HIS A 125 -3.91 -11.05 -6.87
CA HIS A 125 -5.29 -10.74 -6.51
C HIS A 125 -5.89 -11.82 -5.63
N TYR A 126 -6.96 -11.48 -4.94
CA TYR A 126 -7.79 -12.34 -4.10
C TYR A 126 -9.27 -12.03 -4.37
N GLN A 127 -10.17 -12.56 -3.54
CA GLN A 127 -11.60 -12.34 -3.72
C GLN A 127 -12.21 -11.57 -2.54
N SER A 128 -13.30 -10.89 -2.79
CA SER A 128 -14.22 -10.38 -1.78
C SER A 128 -15.32 -11.41 -1.56
N VAL A 129 -15.83 -11.51 -0.34
CA VAL A 129 -16.93 -12.41 0.02
C VAL A 129 -17.95 -11.69 0.90
N TRP A 130 -19.21 -12.10 0.75
CA TRP A 130 -20.27 -11.81 1.70
C TRP A 130 -20.36 -12.97 2.70
N LEU A 131 -20.18 -12.69 3.99
CA LEU A 131 -20.28 -13.65 5.09
C LEU A 131 -21.59 -13.44 5.85
N SER A 132 -22.32 -14.53 6.12
CA SER A 132 -23.49 -14.57 6.97
C SER A 132 -23.37 -15.69 8.00
N LEU A 133 -24.25 -15.73 9.00
CA LEU A 133 -24.36 -16.88 9.88
C LEU A 133 -24.75 -18.13 9.10
N SER A 134 -24.21 -19.28 9.48
CA SER A 134 -24.38 -20.57 8.78
C SER A 134 -25.82 -21.07 8.76
N GLU A 135 -26.62 -20.73 9.78
CA GLU A 135 -28.04 -21.05 9.87
C GLU A 135 -28.96 -20.17 9.00
N LYS A 136 -28.45 -19.08 8.44
CA LYS A 136 -29.25 -18.19 7.56
C LYS A 136 -29.40 -18.80 6.16
N PRO A 137 -30.58 -18.66 5.52
CA PRO A 137 -30.88 -19.38 4.27
C PRO A 137 -30.28 -18.75 3.00
N TYR A 138 -29.66 -17.56 3.10
CA TYR A 138 -29.25 -16.74 1.93
C TYR A 138 -28.34 -17.49 0.95
N GLN A 139 -28.69 -17.50 -0.33
CA GLN A 139 -27.93 -18.14 -1.42
C GLN A 139 -27.25 -17.10 -2.34
N SER A 140 -27.75 -15.86 -2.31
CA SER A 140 -27.26 -14.77 -3.15
C SER A 140 -27.41 -13.41 -2.48
N ILE A 141 -26.69 -12.43 -2.99
CA ILE A 141 -26.79 -11.04 -2.51
C ILE A 141 -28.18 -10.44 -2.76
N SER A 142 -28.93 -10.90 -3.77
CA SER A 142 -30.28 -10.42 -4.07
C SER A 142 -31.27 -10.67 -2.95
N GLU A 143 -31.07 -11.75 -2.18
CA GLU A 143 -31.92 -12.10 -1.03
C GLU A 143 -31.66 -11.21 0.20
N LEU A 144 -30.62 -10.39 0.14
CA LEU A 144 -30.26 -9.46 1.20
C LEU A 144 -30.88 -8.06 1.03
N ALA A 145 -31.73 -7.88 0.00
CA ALA A 145 -32.51 -6.67 -0.15
C ALA A 145 -33.35 -6.40 1.11
N GLY A 146 -33.28 -5.17 1.65
CA GLY A 146 -33.97 -4.79 2.89
C GLY A 146 -33.37 -5.39 4.17
N LYS A 147 -32.20 -6.02 4.14
CA LYS A 147 -31.50 -6.54 5.32
C LYS A 147 -30.39 -5.57 5.75
N PRO A 148 -30.03 -5.52 7.06
CA PRO A 148 -28.91 -4.76 7.53
C PRO A 148 -27.57 -5.39 7.11
N VAL A 149 -26.60 -4.57 6.72
CA VAL A 149 -25.30 -4.98 6.20
C VAL A 149 -24.15 -4.29 6.92
N ALA A 150 -22.99 -4.97 7.04
CA ALA A 150 -21.75 -4.34 7.45
C ALA A 150 -20.69 -4.40 6.34
N PHE A 151 -20.06 -3.26 6.08
CA PHE A 151 -18.83 -3.16 5.30
C PHE A 151 -17.61 -3.04 6.22
N ALA A 152 -16.45 -3.53 5.78
CA ALA A 152 -15.25 -3.50 6.61
C ALA A 152 -14.79 -2.09 6.95
N SER A 153 -14.74 -1.20 5.96
CA SER A 153 -14.50 0.26 6.10
C SER A 153 -14.73 0.94 4.76
N ARG A 154 -14.94 2.26 4.76
CA ARG A 154 -15.13 3.05 3.52
C ARG A 154 -13.91 3.07 2.59
N SER A 155 -12.71 2.76 3.10
CA SER A 155 -11.46 2.66 2.33
C SER A 155 -11.10 1.23 1.92
N SER A 156 -11.91 0.24 2.30
CA SER A 156 -11.63 -1.16 2.00
C SER A 156 -11.95 -1.51 0.56
N THR A 157 -11.00 -2.07 -0.18
CA THR A 157 -11.26 -2.56 -1.54
C THR A 157 -12.19 -3.77 -1.51
N SER A 158 -11.83 -4.84 -0.80
CA SER A 158 -12.65 -6.06 -0.74
C SER A 158 -13.84 -5.98 0.20
N GLY A 159 -13.77 -5.11 1.21
CA GLY A 159 -14.86 -4.98 2.18
C GLY A 159 -15.80 -3.80 1.91
N TYR A 160 -15.67 -3.09 0.78
CA TYR A 160 -16.58 -2.01 0.40
C TYR A 160 -16.61 -1.73 -1.10
N LEU A 161 -15.46 -1.36 -1.72
CA LEU A 161 -15.44 -0.90 -3.10
C LEU A 161 -15.91 -1.98 -4.08
N ILE A 162 -15.28 -3.17 -4.06
CA ILE A 162 -15.61 -4.28 -4.98
C ILE A 162 -17.01 -4.86 -4.71
N PRO A 163 -17.46 -5.07 -3.46
CA PRO A 163 -18.85 -5.44 -3.21
C PRO A 163 -19.85 -4.41 -3.75
N SER A 164 -19.61 -3.12 -3.58
CA SER A 164 -20.48 -2.06 -4.11
C SER A 164 -20.46 -2.03 -5.64
N TRP A 165 -19.30 -2.22 -6.26
CA TRP A 165 -19.16 -2.35 -7.70
C TRP A 165 -19.93 -3.56 -8.26
N ASP A 166 -19.84 -4.73 -7.62
CA ASP A 166 -20.60 -5.94 -7.99
C ASP A 166 -22.12 -5.71 -7.87
N LEU A 167 -22.58 -5.03 -6.80
CA LEU A 167 -23.97 -4.64 -6.65
C LEU A 167 -24.43 -3.71 -7.79
N ALA A 168 -23.60 -2.76 -8.19
CA ALA A 168 -23.89 -1.85 -9.31
C ALA A 168 -23.94 -2.60 -10.64
N GLN A 169 -22.98 -3.51 -10.91
CA GLN A 169 -22.98 -4.34 -12.12
C GLN A 169 -24.24 -5.22 -12.24
N LYS A 170 -24.77 -5.65 -11.11
CA LYS A 170 -26.03 -6.45 -11.04
C LYS A 170 -27.30 -5.59 -11.04
N GLY A 171 -27.18 -4.27 -11.08
CA GLY A 171 -28.32 -3.35 -11.07
C GLY A 171 -29.04 -3.22 -9.72
N HIS A 172 -28.42 -3.65 -8.63
CA HIS A 172 -28.99 -3.52 -7.29
C HIS A 172 -28.86 -2.10 -6.73
N ILE A 173 -27.81 -1.38 -7.13
CA ILE A 173 -27.57 0.04 -6.83
C ILE A 173 -27.14 0.78 -8.09
N GLY A 174 -27.24 2.11 -8.09
CA GLY A 174 -26.92 2.91 -9.27
C GLY A 174 -27.10 4.40 -9.01
N PRO A 175 -27.18 5.24 -10.08
CA PRO A 175 -27.39 6.68 -9.95
C PRO A 175 -28.71 7.06 -9.25
N GLU A 176 -29.75 6.22 -9.39
CA GLU A 176 -31.05 6.42 -8.81
C GLU A 176 -31.33 5.65 -7.52
N ARG A 177 -30.42 4.69 -7.20
CA ARG A 177 -30.60 3.75 -6.08
C ARG A 177 -29.31 3.60 -5.27
N SER A 178 -29.33 4.09 -4.03
CA SER A 178 -28.19 4.01 -3.11
C SER A 178 -28.06 2.64 -2.42
N LEU A 179 -26.99 2.46 -1.65
CA LEU A 179 -26.83 1.30 -0.76
C LEU A 179 -27.98 1.22 0.27
N THR A 180 -28.44 2.36 0.80
CA THR A 180 -29.53 2.42 1.79
C THR A 180 -30.92 2.26 1.17
N ASP A 181 -31.03 2.36 -0.16
CA ASP A 181 -32.26 1.98 -0.88
C ASP A 181 -32.31 0.46 -1.15
N PHE A 182 -31.16 -0.21 -1.16
CA PHE A 182 -31.09 -1.68 -1.31
C PHE A 182 -31.08 -2.41 0.03
N PHE A 183 -30.27 -1.96 0.98
CA PHE A 183 -30.18 -2.50 2.34
C PHE A 183 -31.01 -1.65 3.31
N SER A 184 -31.56 -2.25 4.36
CA SER A 184 -32.31 -1.49 5.39
C SER A 184 -31.39 -0.63 6.26
N GLU A 185 -30.16 -1.06 6.44
CA GLU A 185 -29.14 -0.35 7.21
C GLU A 185 -27.75 -0.69 6.69
N VAL A 186 -26.84 0.29 6.68
CA VAL A 186 -25.47 0.15 6.19
C VAL A 186 -24.51 0.59 7.29
N LEU A 187 -23.84 -0.38 7.92
CA LEU A 187 -22.84 -0.15 8.96
C LEU A 187 -21.43 -0.28 8.40
N TYR A 188 -20.48 0.33 9.08
CA TYR A 188 -19.06 0.24 8.76
C TYR A 188 -18.29 -0.21 9.99
N GLY A 189 -17.37 -1.16 9.79
CA GLY A 189 -16.38 -1.53 10.78
C GLY A 189 -15.14 -0.65 10.71
N THR A 190 -14.19 -0.89 11.60
CA THR A 190 -12.82 -0.36 11.53
C THR A 190 -11.91 -1.27 10.69
N GLY A 191 -12.40 -2.46 10.32
CA GLY A 191 -11.71 -3.47 9.52
C GLY A 191 -12.56 -4.73 9.38
N TYR A 192 -11.96 -5.81 8.89
CA TYR A 192 -12.68 -7.06 8.63
C TYR A 192 -13.27 -7.70 9.91
N VAL A 193 -12.47 -7.77 10.98
CA VAL A 193 -12.87 -8.43 12.23
C VAL A 193 -14.11 -7.75 12.81
N SER A 194 -14.10 -6.43 12.95
CA SER A 194 -15.24 -5.69 13.49
C SER A 194 -16.52 -5.79 12.64
N ALA A 195 -16.37 -5.90 11.30
CA ALA A 195 -17.54 -6.15 10.44
C ALA A 195 -18.12 -7.55 10.63
N VAL A 196 -17.27 -8.57 10.79
CA VAL A 196 -17.72 -9.96 11.05
C VAL A 196 -18.32 -10.09 12.45
N GLU A 197 -17.79 -9.40 13.46
CA GLU A 197 -18.34 -9.37 14.80
C GLU A 197 -19.79 -8.89 14.82
N LYS A 198 -20.17 -7.93 13.97
CA LYS A 198 -21.55 -7.49 13.80
C LYS A 198 -22.48 -8.58 13.26
N VAL A 199 -21.98 -9.48 12.40
CA VAL A 199 -22.73 -10.68 11.97
C VAL A 199 -22.86 -11.67 13.11
N LEU A 200 -21.75 -11.96 13.81
CA LEU A 200 -21.73 -12.93 14.92
C LEU A 200 -22.60 -12.51 16.09
N SER A 201 -22.75 -11.20 16.33
CA SER A 201 -23.64 -10.64 17.35
C SER A 201 -25.12 -10.54 16.91
N GLY A 202 -25.40 -10.71 15.60
CA GLY A 202 -26.73 -10.56 15.05
C GLY A 202 -27.15 -9.09 14.82
N GLU A 203 -26.22 -8.13 14.89
CA GLU A 203 -26.46 -6.72 14.60
C GLU A 203 -26.77 -6.51 13.09
N VAL A 204 -26.13 -7.30 12.23
CA VAL A 204 -26.36 -7.31 10.79
C VAL A 204 -26.52 -8.75 10.26
N GLU A 205 -27.16 -8.89 9.10
CA GLU A 205 -27.37 -10.20 8.47
C GLU A 205 -26.13 -10.67 7.69
N VAL A 206 -25.32 -9.72 7.19
CA VAL A 206 -24.19 -10.05 6.32
C VAL A 206 -23.08 -9.01 6.42
N ALA A 207 -21.84 -9.45 6.24
CA ALA A 207 -20.68 -8.57 6.15
C ALA A 207 -19.86 -8.83 4.89
N ALA A 208 -19.37 -7.75 4.26
CA ALA A 208 -18.44 -7.82 3.15
C ALA A 208 -16.99 -7.77 3.67
N VAL A 209 -16.20 -8.79 3.33
CA VAL A 209 -14.80 -8.92 3.74
C VAL A 209 -13.96 -9.58 2.63
N SER A 210 -12.65 -9.74 2.88
CA SER A 210 -11.78 -10.55 2.04
C SER A 210 -12.02 -12.05 2.28
N ASP A 211 -11.90 -12.88 1.25
CA ASP A 211 -12.01 -14.34 1.31
C ASP A 211 -11.04 -14.99 2.29
N TYR A 212 -9.83 -14.44 2.41
CA TYR A 212 -8.81 -14.94 3.33
C TYR A 212 -9.11 -14.67 4.81
N VAL A 213 -10.09 -13.84 5.13
CA VAL A 213 -10.60 -13.67 6.50
C VAL A 213 -11.29 -14.95 6.96
N PHE A 214 -12.02 -15.59 6.06
CA PHE A 214 -12.73 -16.85 6.30
C PHE A 214 -11.89 -18.08 5.98
N ASN A 215 -11.26 -18.12 4.78
CA ASN A 215 -10.51 -19.28 4.28
C ASN A 215 -9.04 -19.32 4.74
N GLY A 216 -8.53 -18.25 5.37
CA GLY A 216 -7.14 -18.16 5.81
C GLY A 216 -6.90 -18.78 7.18
N ASP A 217 -5.64 -18.70 7.63
CA ASP A 217 -5.24 -19.08 8.98
C ASP A 217 -5.99 -18.25 10.04
N ASN A 218 -5.95 -18.67 11.32
CA ASN A 218 -6.63 -18.03 12.46
C ASN A 218 -6.04 -16.64 12.82
N LYS A 219 -5.62 -15.87 11.83
CA LYS A 219 -5.14 -14.50 12.00
C LYS A 219 -6.27 -13.49 12.25
N TYR A 220 -7.45 -13.77 11.69
CA TYR A 220 -8.62 -12.90 11.72
C TYR A 220 -9.71 -13.44 12.62
N LEU A 221 -10.14 -14.66 12.39
CA LEU A 221 -11.22 -15.34 13.09
C LEU A 221 -10.73 -16.65 13.72
N SER A 222 -11.27 -17.00 14.88
CA SER A 222 -11.08 -18.32 15.50
C SER A 222 -11.85 -19.40 14.73
N ASP A 223 -11.50 -20.66 14.94
CA ASP A 223 -12.23 -21.80 14.34
C ASP A 223 -13.68 -21.84 14.81
N GLU A 224 -13.95 -21.48 16.06
CA GLU A 224 -15.31 -21.33 16.60
C GLU A 224 -16.11 -20.27 15.86
N GLN A 225 -15.52 -19.09 15.63
CA GLN A 225 -16.17 -18.01 14.84
C GLN A 225 -16.43 -18.46 13.41
N LYS A 226 -15.45 -19.11 12.76
CA LYS A 226 -15.61 -19.62 11.39
C LYS A 226 -16.70 -20.66 11.27
N SER A 227 -16.84 -21.59 12.26
CA SER A 227 -17.86 -22.64 12.23
C SER A 227 -19.29 -22.09 12.24
N ARG A 228 -19.49 -20.85 12.74
CA ARG A 228 -20.78 -20.17 12.79
C ARG A 228 -21.09 -19.38 11.52
N LEU A 229 -20.15 -19.28 10.58
CA LEU A 229 -20.23 -18.45 9.40
C LEU A 229 -20.21 -19.29 8.11
N ARG A 230 -20.74 -18.72 7.04
CA ARG A 230 -20.62 -19.24 5.68
C ARG A 230 -20.50 -18.12 4.66
N ILE A 231 -19.95 -18.44 3.50
CA ILE A 231 -19.92 -17.55 2.34
C ILE A 231 -21.28 -17.62 1.65
N VAL A 232 -21.93 -16.46 1.49
CA VAL A 232 -23.16 -16.29 0.70
C VAL A 232 -22.81 -16.14 -0.77
N GLN A 233 -21.84 -15.27 -1.08
CA GLN A 233 -21.42 -14.97 -2.44
C GLN A 233 -19.96 -14.51 -2.43
N GLN A 234 -19.29 -14.74 -3.57
CA GLN A 234 -17.93 -14.32 -3.85
C GLN A 234 -17.92 -13.39 -5.06
N GLN A 235 -17.12 -12.35 -5.04
CA GLN A 235 -16.96 -11.36 -6.11
C GLN A 235 -15.51 -10.87 -6.20
N GLY A 236 -15.14 -10.29 -7.36
CA GLY A 236 -13.78 -9.84 -7.63
C GLY A 236 -13.41 -9.92 -9.11
N PRO A 237 -12.12 -9.91 -9.46
CA PRO A 237 -10.93 -9.98 -8.59
C PRO A 237 -10.69 -8.71 -7.78
N VAL A 238 -10.06 -8.87 -6.62
CA VAL A 238 -9.60 -7.76 -5.78
C VAL A 238 -8.08 -7.67 -5.91
N PRO A 239 -7.49 -6.58 -6.43
CA PRO A 239 -6.04 -6.41 -6.47
C PRO A 239 -5.42 -6.48 -5.07
N SER A 240 -4.30 -7.18 -4.94
CA SER A 240 -3.58 -7.34 -3.68
C SER A 240 -3.16 -5.99 -3.08
N HIS A 241 -2.94 -5.96 -1.76
CA HIS A 241 -2.41 -4.78 -1.09
C HIS A 241 -1.03 -4.43 -1.63
N THR A 242 -0.72 -3.16 -1.57
CA THR A 242 0.50 -2.56 -2.11
C THR A 242 1.39 -2.01 -1.01
N LEU A 243 2.68 -2.10 -1.19
CA LEU A 243 3.66 -1.28 -0.49
C LEU A 243 3.91 -0.04 -1.35
N CYS A 244 3.40 1.10 -0.92
CA CYS A 244 3.59 2.38 -1.57
C CYS A 244 4.70 3.18 -0.90
N ILE A 245 5.53 3.83 -1.70
CA ILE A 245 6.61 4.69 -1.25
C ILE A 245 6.31 6.15 -1.60
N ARG A 246 6.63 7.09 -0.71
CA ARG A 246 6.43 8.53 -0.91
C ARG A 246 7.17 9.01 -2.17
N SER A 247 6.48 9.75 -3.05
CA SER A 247 6.99 10.17 -4.36
C SER A 247 8.27 11.03 -4.28
N SER A 248 8.51 11.73 -3.16
CA SER A 248 9.71 12.56 -2.98
C SER A 248 10.94 11.81 -2.45
N ILE A 249 10.88 10.50 -2.23
CA ILE A 249 12.05 9.68 -1.88
C ILE A 249 12.90 9.48 -3.14
N SER A 250 14.23 9.57 -3.00
CA SER A 250 15.16 9.39 -4.11
C SER A 250 15.05 7.98 -4.69
N ARG A 251 15.40 7.83 -5.97
CA ARG A 251 15.40 6.50 -6.62
C ARG A 251 16.40 5.54 -5.97
N GLU A 252 17.50 6.07 -5.48
CA GLU A 252 18.56 5.33 -4.80
C GLU A 252 18.04 4.77 -3.46
N ASP A 253 17.39 5.61 -2.65
CA ASP A 253 16.79 5.18 -1.38
C ASP A 253 15.63 4.20 -1.61
N ALA A 254 14.80 4.46 -2.62
CA ALA A 254 13.71 3.55 -2.99
C ALA A 254 14.24 2.16 -3.39
N ALA A 255 15.34 2.10 -4.14
CA ALA A 255 15.97 0.83 -4.52
C ALA A 255 16.55 0.07 -3.31
N ILE A 256 17.15 0.78 -2.33
CA ILE A 256 17.65 0.18 -1.09
C ILE A 256 16.50 -0.39 -0.25
N ILE A 257 15.42 0.37 -0.09
CA ILE A 257 14.23 -0.06 0.65
C ILE A 257 13.56 -1.25 -0.06
N GLU A 258 13.42 -1.20 -1.37
CA GLU A 258 12.87 -2.29 -2.18
C GLU A 258 13.66 -3.58 -2.01
N ALA A 259 15.00 -3.51 -2.11
CA ALA A 259 15.87 -4.67 -1.93
C ALA A 259 15.71 -5.27 -0.53
N ALA A 260 15.70 -4.44 0.53
CA ALA A 260 15.52 -4.90 1.90
C ALA A 260 14.18 -5.61 2.13
N LEU A 261 13.11 -5.14 1.48
CA LEU A 261 11.79 -5.77 1.54
C LEU A 261 11.75 -7.08 0.74
N LEU A 262 12.35 -7.11 -0.46
CA LEU A 262 12.42 -8.33 -1.28
C LEU A 262 13.26 -9.42 -0.61
N ASP A 263 14.33 -9.05 0.10
CA ASP A 263 15.15 -10.00 0.86
C ASP A 263 14.34 -10.75 1.94
N MET A 264 13.26 -10.16 2.47
CA MET A 264 12.35 -10.84 3.40
C MET A 264 11.73 -12.11 2.79
N ASN A 265 11.64 -12.23 1.46
CA ASN A 265 11.13 -13.42 0.79
C ASN A 265 11.95 -14.67 1.12
N HIS A 266 13.25 -14.49 1.37
CA HIS A 266 14.20 -15.57 1.64
C HIS A 266 14.73 -15.56 3.08
N GLU A 267 15.03 -14.38 3.63
CA GLU A 267 15.62 -14.25 4.94
C GLU A 267 14.64 -14.38 6.11
N SER A 268 13.39 -13.96 5.92
CA SER A 268 12.36 -13.97 6.98
C SER A 268 10.93 -14.20 6.41
N PRO A 269 10.71 -15.32 5.71
CA PRO A 269 9.43 -15.59 5.08
C PRO A 269 8.26 -15.64 6.07
N ALA A 270 8.48 -16.14 7.29
CA ALA A 270 7.46 -16.19 8.33
C ALA A 270 7.01 -14.78 8.77
N LEU A 271 7.95 -13.86 9.01
CA LEU A 271 7.65 -12.47 9.35
C LEU A 271 6.97 -11.75 8.18
N ARG A 272 7.47 -11.94 6.95
CA ARG A 272 6.86 -11.41 5.73
C ARG A 272 5.39 -11.84 5.62
N ASP A 273 5.10 -13.15 5.75
CA ASP A 273 3.74 -13.68 5.65
C ASP A 273 2.85 -13.20 6.80
N GLN A 274 3.43 -13.04 7.98
CA GLN A 274 2.73 -12.49 9.12
C GLN A 274 2.30 -11.04 8.89
N VAL A 275 3.20 -10.19 8.38
CA VAL A 275 2.96 -8.76 8.16
C VAL A 275 2.20 -8.50 6.86
N PHE A 276 2.67 -9.04 5.74
CA PHE A 276 2.21 -8.70 4.38
C PHE A 276 1.32 -9.76 3.73
N ASN A 277 1.09 -10.90 4.39
CA ASN A 277 0.24 -11.99 3.91
C ASN A 277 0.69 -12.70 2.63
N GLY A 278 1.98 -12.64 2.27
CA GLY A 278 2.49 -13.35 1.10
C GLY A 278 3.80 -12.81 0.55
N GLU A 279 4.30 -13.44 -0.50
CA GLU A 279 5.52 -13.08 -1.19
C GLU A 279 5.44 -11.67 -1.77
N LEU A 280 6.50 -10.88 -1.60
CA LEU A 280 6.60 -9.53 -2.15
C LEU A 280 7.19 -9.56 -3.55
N VAL A 281 6.55 -8.88 -4.50
CA VAL A 281 6.98 -8.83 -5.90
C VAL A 281 6.75 -7.44 -6.50
N LYS A 282 7.49 -7.13 -7.57
CA LYS A 282 7.25 -5.95 -8.40
C LYS A 282 6.01 -6.14 -9.26
N VAL A 283 5.38 -5.05 -9.63
CA VAL A 283 4.22 -5.05 -10.53
C VAL A 283 4.21 -3.78 -11.39
N GLU A 284 3.51 -3.84 -12.52
CA GLU A 284 3.18 -2.63 -13.27
C GLU A 284 1.96 -1.95 -12.60
N PRO A 285 2.08 -0.71 -12.09
CA PRO A 285 1.07 -0.08 -11.26
C PRO A 285 -0.30 0.08 -11.92
N ASN A 286 -0.33 0.49 -13.20
CA ASN A 286 -1.58 0.76 -13.90
C ASN A 286 -2.36 -0.54 -14.16
N GLU A 287 -1.66 -1.61 -14.53
CA GLU A 287 -2.28 -2.91 -14.74
C GLU A 287 -2.80 -3.49 -13.42
N HIS A 288 -2.01 -3.39 -12.36
CA HIS A 288 -2.42 -3.87 -11.03
C HIS A 288 -3.67 -3.15 -10.51
N LEU A 289 -3.75 -1.83 -10.70
CA LEU A 289 -4.86 -1.01 -10.19
C LEU A 289 -6.06 -0.90 -11.15
N ARG A 290 -6.01 -1.50 -12.33
CA ARG A 290 -7.04 -1.35 -13.37
C ARG A 290 -8.44 -1.60 -12.84
N VAL A 291 -8.68 -2.76 -12.23
CA VAL A 291 -10.01 -3.12 -11.67
C VAL A 291 -10.43 -2.16 -10.55
N THR A 292 -9.49 -1.75 -9.70
CA THR A 292 -9.77 -0.80 -8.62
C THR A 292 -10.21 0.56 -9.18
N ARG A 293 -9.53 1.06 -10.23
CA ARG A 293 -9.88 2.34 -10.87
C ARG A 293 -11.24 2.27 -11.56
N GLU A 294 -11.52 1.17 -12.29
CA GLU A 294 -12.85 0.94 -12.88
C GLU A 294 -13.96 0.98 -11.80
N ALA A 295 -13.75 0.32 -10.67
CA ALA A 295 -14.69 0.31 -9.57
C ALA A 295 -14.85 1.71 -8.90
N ILE A 296 -13.77 2.48 -8.79
CA ILE A 296 -13.81 3.86 -8.28
C ILE A 296 -14.66 4.76 -9.22
N GLU A 297 -14.50 4.64 -10.53
CA GLU A 297 -15.27 5.42 -11.48
C GLU A 297 -16.78 5.10 -11.39
N VAL A 298 -17.13 3.82 -11.28
CA VAL A 298 -18.52 3.42 -11.04
C VAL A 298 -19.03 4.00 -9.71
N GLN A 299 -18.23 3.91 -8.63
CA GLN A 299 -18.61 4.43 -7.30
C GLN A 299 -18.91 5.93 -7.32
N LYS A 300 -18.20 6.74 -8.13
CA LYS A 300 -18.45 8.18 -8.29
C LYS A 300 -19.82 8.47 -8.90
N SER A 301 -20.35 7.56 -9.71
CA SER A 301 -21.67 7.69 -10.35
C SER A 301 -22.83 7.18 -9.50
N LEU A 302 -22.58 6.52 -8.37
CA LEU A 302 -23.61 6.00 -7.51
C LEU A 302 -24.29 7.12 -6.71
N LYS A 303 -25.58 6.95 -6.45
CA LYS A 303 -26.34 7.79 -5.50
C LYS A 303 -25.68 7.66 -4.11
N GLN A 304 -25.43 8.80 -3.48
CA GLN A 304 -24.82 8.89 -2.14
C GLN A 304 -25.86 8.64 -1.05
#